data_af819030ced218b27a504cb63860ad9f
#
_entry.id   af819030ced218b27a504cb63860ad9f
#
_cell.length_a   1.000
_cell.length_b   1.000
_cell.length_c   1.000
_cell.angle_alpha   90.00
_cell.angle_beta   90.00
_cell.angle_gamma   90.00
#
_symmetry.space_group_name_H-M   'P 1'
#
loop_
_entity.id
_entity.type
_entity.pdbx_description
1 polymer ?
#
loop_
_entity_poly.entity_id
_entity_poly.type
_entity_poly.pdbx_seq_one_letter_code
_entity_poly.pdbx_strand_id
1 'polypeptide(L)'
;MVEIESPSDDKAAVDRCTAAVEEMAAAVGGRAKRHRQREFGDVLELRFGPRRGMPLLLLGHLDTVWPLGTLKRMPFRVAEGRGWGPGVLDMKTGVAMALTAIEALGELRRPAILLLVSDEEVGSTASRAITEKLARECAAVFVLEPAQGLRGAYKTARKGVGNYTVRVTGVASHAGVDFERGHSAIHELAWQLEQVRGFTDLERGLTVNAGVIRGGTRTNVVAAEAEAEIDVRIARMKDAARIDKKFRGLRVRDRGCVLNVEGGMNRPPMERSAGTAALYRKAATLAGKMGFELAEAATGGGSDGNFTAALGVPTLDGMGGVGEGAHASNESILLKDLIPRTALLAEMIRSA
;
A
#
# COMPACT_ATOMS: atom_id res chain seq x y z
N MET A 1 2.77 14.73 14.79
CA MET A 1 2.11 13.91 13.74
C MET A 1 1.82 12.49 14.26
N VAL A 2 2.77 11.73 14.80
CA VAL A 2 2.53 10.36 15.32
C VAL A 2 1.52 10.33 16.46
N GLU A 3 1.46 11.37 17.29
CA GLU A 3 0.52 11.52 18.42
C GLU A 3 -0.92 11.87 18.00
N ILE A 4 -1.20 11.91 16.69
CA ILE A 4 -2.54 12.07 16.12
C ILE A 4 -2.91 10.74 15.47
N GLU A 5 -3.79 9.98 16.12
CA GLU A 5 -4.30 8.71 15.57
C GLU A 5 -5.14 8.97 14.32
N SER A 6 -4.96 8.13 13.29
CA SER A 6 -5.60 8.29 11.99
C SER A 6 -5.94 6.95 11.34
N PRO A 7 -6.77 6.08 11.97
CA PRO A 7 -7.19 4.84 11.35
C PRO A 7 -7.99 5.11 10.06
N SER A 8 -7.78 4.28 9.03
CA SER A 8 -8.39 4.44 7.71
C SER A 8 -9.92 4.46 7.75
N ASP A 9 -10.52 3.76 8.71
CA ASP A 9 -11.98 3.62 8.89
C ASP A 9 -12.62 4.74 9.74
N ASP A 10 -11.83 5.70 10.26
CA ASP A 10 -12.33 6.88 10.97
C ASP A 10 -12.00 8.17 10.22
N LYS A 11 -12.91 8.60 9.36
CA LYS A 11 -12.77 9.85 8.62
C LYS A 11 -12.39 11.04 9.48
N ALA A 12 -13.03 11.21 10.63
CA ALA A 12 -12.80 12.38 11.49
C ALA A 12 -11.38 12.35 12.09
N ALA A 13 -10.86 11.18 12.41
CA ALA A 13 -9.51 11.02 12.90
C ALA A 13 -8.46 11.34 11.82
N VAL A 14 -8.65 10.81 10.61
CA VAL A 14 -7.77 11.13 9.47
C VAL A 14 -7.84 12.61 9.14
N ASP A 15 -9.03 13.23 9.13
CA ASP A 15 -9.20 14.66 8.86
C ASP A 15 -8.50 15.55 9.90
N ARG A 16 -8.41 15.13 11.17
CA ARG A 16 -7.60 15.84 12.19
C ARG A 16 -6.11 15.77 11.87
N CYS A 17 -5.62 14.59 11.44
CA CYS A 17 -4.23 14.44 11.00
C CYS A 17 -3.95 15.29 9.76
N THR A 18 -4.87 15.28 8.79
CA THR A 18 -4.81 16.09 7.59
C THR A 18 -4.72 17.59 7.92
N ALA A 19 -5.53 18.08 8.87
CA ALA A 19 -5.50 19.50 9.28
C ALA A 19 -4.14 19.88 9.90
N ALA A 20 -3.60 19.03 10.77
CA ALA A 20 -2.29 19.30 11.38
C ALA A 20 -1.16 19.34 10.33
N VAL A 21 -1.20 18.43 9.34
CA VAL A 21 -0.20 18.42 8.26
C VAL A 21 -0.36 19.63 7.33
N GLU A 22 -1.59 20.07 7.07
CA GLU A 22 -1.87 21.28 6.29
C GLU A 22 -1.26 22.51 6.96
N GLU A 23 -1.39 22.64 8.30
CA GLU A 23 -0.77 23.72 9.07
C GLU A 23 0.76 23.67 8.98
N MET A 24 1.37 22.49 9.17
CA MET A 24 2.82 22.29 9.02
C MET A 24 3.30 22.68 7.62
N ALA A 25 2.55 22.30 6.58
CA ALA A 25 2.89 22.61 5.21
C ALA A 25 2.76 24.12 4.89
N ALA A 26 1.74 24.80 5.46
CA ALA A 26 1.57 26.23 5.30
C ALA A 26 2.75 27.01 5.88
N ALA A 27 3.32 26.55 7.02
CA ALA A 27 4.49 27.17 7.63
C ALA A 27 5.74 27.14 6.73
N VAL A 28 5.83 26.17 5.81
CA VAL A 28 6.93 26.02 4.84
C VAL A 28 6.51 26.43 3.41
N GLY A 29 5.49 27.26 3.27
CA GLY A 29 5.06 27.84 1.99
C GLY A 29 4.18 26.94 1.11
N GLY A 30 3.62 25.87 1.67
CA GLY A 30 2.69 24.99 0.98
C GLY A 30 1.33 25.63 0.71
N ARG A 31 0.80 25.41 -0.47
CA ARG A 31 -0.56 25.83 -0.88
C ARG A 31 -1.44 24.58 -0.92
N ALA A 32 -2.37 24.50 0.02
CA ALA A 32 -3.21 23.33 0.20
C ALA A 32 -4.46 23.34 -0.69
N LYS A 33 -4.86 22.14 -1.10
CA LYS A 33 -6.15 21.83 -1.67
C LYS A 33 -6.63 20.50 -1.11
N ARG A 34 -7.81 20.48 -0.50
CA ARG A 34 -8.46 19.25 -0.03
C ARG A 34 -9.39 18.72 -1.11
N HIS A 35 -9.23 17.44 -1.41
CA HIS A 35 -10.17 16.67 -2.21
C HIS A 35 -11.10 15.92 -1.26
N ARG A 36 -12.30 16.49 -1.09
CA ARG A 36 -13.31 15.99 -0.13
C ARG A 36 -13.72 14.57 -0.46
N GLN A 37 -13.72 13.70 0.54
CA GLN A 37 -14.19 12.33 0.48
C GLN A 37 -15.42 12.16 1.37
N ARG A 38 -16.26 11.16 1.05
CA ARG A 38 -17.47 10.90 1.86
C ARG A 38 -17.22 9.86 2.95
N GLU A 39 -16.53 8.80 2.63
CA GLU A 39 -16.33 7.61 3.44
C GLU A 39 -15.00 7.65 4.20
N PHE A 40 -13.94 8.08 3.53
CA PHE A 40 -12.60 8.19 4.08
C PHE A 40 -12.23 9.64 4.43
N GLY A 41 -11.08 9.85 5.07
CA GLY A 41 -10.51 11.18 5.26
C GLY A 41 -10.32 11.94 3.94
N ASP A 42 -10.26 13.25 3.99
CA ASP A 42 -10.01 14.06 2.81
C ASP A 42 -8.57 13.85 2.31
N VAL A 43 -8.41 13.74 0.98
CA VAL A 43 -7.08 13.67 0.36
C VAL A 43 -6.48 15.06 0.29
N LEU A 44 -5.24 15.23 0.75
CA LEU A 44 -4.53 16.51 0.83
C LEU A 44 -3.51 16.65 -0.30
N GLU A 45 -3.73 17.63 -1.17
CA GLU A 45 -2.79 18.06 -2.20
C GLU A 45 -2.10 19.35 -1.75
N LEU A 46 -0.80 19.33 -1.59
CA LEU A 46 0.04 20.45 -1.21
C LEU A 46 0.97 20.81 -2.35
N ARG A 47 0.96 22.08 -2.78
CA ARG A 47 1.80 22.57 -3.88
C ARG A 47 2.87 23.52 -3.37
N PHE A 48 4.10 23.31 -3.79
CA PHE A 48 5.27 24.12 -3.44
C PHE A 48 5.99 24.60 -4.69
N GLY A 49 6.77 25.67 -4.51
CA GLY A 49 7.60 26.27 -5.56
C GLY A 49 6.81 27.01 -6.66
N PRO A 50 7.42 27.17 -7.87
CA PRO A 50 6.83 27.93 -8.94
C PRO A 50 5.55 27.33 -9.49
N ARG A 51 4.70 28.14 -10.12
CA ARG A 51 3.43 27.65 -10.71
C ARG A 51 3.59 27.04 -12.10
N ARG A 52 4.73 27.26 -12.76
CA ARG A 52 5.01 26.79 -14.12
C ARG A 52 6.08 25.71 -14.11
N GLY A 53 6.01 24.81 -15.06
CA GLY A 53 6.91 23.67 -15.22
C GLY A 53 6.23 22.35 -14.87
N MET A 54 6.84 21.24 -15.29
CA MET A 54 6.36 19.88 -14.99
C MET A 54 6.72 19.54 -13.54
N PRO A 55 5.73 19.25 -12.68
CA PRO A 55 5.97 19.05 -11.26
C PRO A 55 6.65 17.70 -10.97
N LEU A 56 7.22 17.59 -9.78
CA LEU A 56 7.56 16.34 -9.12
C LEU A 56 6.43 15.97 -8.17
N LEU A 57 6.02 14.70 -8.14
CA LEU A 57 5.05 14.19 -7.18
C LEU A 57 5.77 13.50 -6.02
N LEU A 58 5.55 13.97 -4.80
CA LEU A 58 5.83 13.28 -3.56
C LEU A 58 4.52 12.62 -3.12
N LEU A 59 4.51 11.31 -2.95
CA LEU A 59 3.30 10.54 -2.70
C LEU A 59 3.40 9.83 -1.36
N GLY A 60 2.40 10.02 -0.51
CA GLY A 60 2.30 9.37 0.78
C GLY A 60 0.86 9.25 1.27
N HIS A 61 0.67 8.66 2.44
CA HIS A 61 -0.62 8.55 3.10
C HIS A 61 -0.58 9.02 4.54
N LEU A 62 -1.75 9.37 5.09
CA LEU A 62 -1.93 9.83 6.47
C LEU A 62 -2.71 8.83 7.32
N ASP A 63 -3.44 7.91 6.68
CA ASP A 63 -4.14 6.84 7.36
C ASP A 63 -3.18 5.78 7.89
N THR A 64 -3.65 4.98 8.83
CA THR A 64 -2.89 3.88 9.44
C THR A 64 -3.82 2.71 9.73
N VAL A 65 -3.27 1.51 9.85
CA VAL A 65 -3.99 0.30 10.30
C VAL A 65 -4.36 0.33 11.79
N TRP A 66 -3.84 1.30 12.55
CA TRP A 66 -3.95 1.34 13.99
C TRP A 66 -5.29 1.94 14.46
N PRO A 67 -6.11 1.18 15.23
CA PRO A 67 -7.39 1.69 15.72
C PRO A 67 -7.20 2.81 16.75
N LEU A 68 -8.24 3.63 16.94
CA LEU A 68 -8.26 4.67 17.99
C LEU A 68 -7.97 4.08 19.38
N GLY A 69 -7.19 4.81 20.17
CA GLY A 69 -6.76 4.41 21.50
C GLY A 69 -5.48 3.56 21.53
N THR A 70 -4.87 3.29 20.37
CA THR A 70 -3.58 2.58 20.29
C THR A 70 -2.47 3.33 21.01
N LEU A 71 -2.44 4.66 20.96
CA LEU A 71 -1.46 5.49 21.66
C LEU A 71 -1.45 5.28 23.19
N LYS A 72 -2.53 4.82 23.78
CA LYS A 72 -2.56 4.49 25.24
C LYS A 72 -1.69 3.26 25.55
N ARG A 73 -1.54 2.33 24.62
CA ARG A 73 -0.77 1.09 24.75
C ARG A 73 0.59 1.15 24.09
N MET A 74 0.69 1.97 23.04
CA MET A 74 1.88 2.15 22.19
C MET A 74 2.16 3.65 22.03
N PRO A 75 2.52 4.37 23.14
CA PRO A 75 2.76 5.81 23.07
C PRO A 75 3.98 6.13 22.20
N PHE A 76 3.94 7.29 21.54
CA PHE A 76 5.14 7.79 20.88
C PHE A 76 6.25 8.02 21.89
N ARG A 77 7.40 7.45 21.66
CA ARG A 77 8.59 7.62 22.51
C ARG A 77 9.87 7.57 21.70
N VAL A 78 10.87 8.25 22.19
CA VAL A 78 12.25 8.20 21.68
C VAL A 78 13.10 7.49 22.73
N ALA A 79 13.66 6.34 22.35
CA ALA A 79 14.52 5.54 23.21
C ALA A 79 15.45 4.67 22.36
N GLU A 80 16.63 4.34 22.88
CA GLU A 80 17.57 3.38 22.27
C GLU A 80 17.94 3.71 20.80
N GLY A 81 18.03 5.01 20.48
CA GLY A 81 18.33 5.46 19.12
C GLY A 81 17.19 5.27 18.12
N ARG A 82 15.98 5.01 18.61
CA ARG A 82 14.76 4.80 17.79
C ARG A 82 13.63 5.73 18.22
N GLY A 83 12.76 6.03 17.26
CA GLY A 83 11.42 6.57 17.51
C GLY A 83 10.40 5.45 17.38
N TRP A 84 9.59 5.24 18.42
CA TRP A 84 8.57 4.20 18.51
C TRP A 84 7.17 4.82 18.48
N GLY A 85 6.21 4.18 17.87
CA GLY A 85 4.82 4.64 17.89
C GLY A 85 4.01 4.15 16.69
N PRO A 86 2.67 4.20 16.76
CA PRO A 86 1.79 3.73 15.68
C PRO A 86 1.89 4.65 14.46
N GLY A 87 2.15 4.06 13.29
CA GLY A 87 2.32 4.81 12.03
C GLY A 87 3.60 5.65 11.98
N VAL A 88 4.55 5.45 12.92
CA VAL A 88 5.81 6.19 12.89
C VAL A 88 6.64 5.80 11.69
N LEU A 89 6.66 4.52 11.34
CA LEU A 89 7.37 4.00 10.17
C LEU A 89 6.49 4.08 8.92
N ASP A 90 5.25 3.64 9.01
CA ASP A 90 4.27 3.56 7.94
C ASP A 90 3.11 4.53 8.16
N MET A 91 3.18 5.76 7.54
CA MET A 91 4.41 6.32 6.94
C MET A 91 4.63 7.79 7.35
N LYS A 92 4.21 8.15 8.59
CA LYS A 92 4.25 9.55 9.08
C LYS A 92 5.66 10.16 9.08
N THR A 93 6.70 9.33 9.29
CA THR A 93 8.10 9.79 9.16
C THR A 93 8.42 10.20 7.73
N GLY A 94 7.97 9.46 6.71
CA GLY A 94 8.19 9.83 5.31
C GLY A 94 7.57 11.19 4.98
N VAL A 95 6.37 11.46 5.50
CA VAL A 95 5.70 12.76 5.37
C VAL A 95 6.48 13.88 6.05
N ALA A 96 6.95 13.64 7.29
CA ALA A 96 7.77 14.60 8.01
C ALA A 96 9.09 14.90 7.27
N MET A 97 9.77 13.86 6.76
CA MET A 97 10.99 14.01 5.96
C MET A 97 10.75 14.85 4.71
N ALA A 98 9.61 14.68 4.01
CA ALA A 98 9.29 15.47 2.83
C ALA A 98 9.10 16.95 3.14
N LEU A 99 8.36 17.28 4.19
CA LEU A 99 8.18 18.68 4.62
C LEU A 99 9.51 19.31 5.06
N THR A 100 10.32 18.59 5.85
CA THR A 100 11.65 19.06 6.27
C THR A 100 12.60 19.24 5.08
N ALA A 101 12.56 18.33 4.09
CA ALA A 101 13.37 18.45 2.89
C ALA A 101 12.98 19.71 2.07
N ILE A 102 11.69 19.97 1.93
CA ILE A 102 11.17 21.17 1.25
C ILE A 102 11.56 22.45 2.00
N GLU A 103 11.42 22.46 3.31
CA GLU A 103 11.84 23.58 4.16
C GLU A 103 13.34 23.87 4.02
N ALA A 104 14.18 22.83 4.11
CA ALA A 104 15.64 22.96 3.98
C ALA A 104 16.09 23.45 2.58
N LEU A 105 15.34 23.17 1.54
CA LEU A 105 15.60 23.66 0.18
C LEU A 105 15.22 25.13 0.01
N GLY A 106 14.28 25.65 0.81
CA GLY A 106 13.75 27.01 0.67
C GLY A 106 13.05 27.19 -0.68
N GLU A 107 13.70 27.90 -1.62
CA GLU A 107 13.13 28.14 -2.94
C GLU A 107 13.34 26.95 -3.88
N LEU A 108 12.22 26.36 -4.36
CA LEU A 108 12.26 25.28 -5.34
C LEU A 108 12.36 25.80 -6.77
N ARG A 109 13.26 25.22 -7.55
CA ARG A 109 13.44 25.57 -8.98
C ARG A 109 12.35 25.02 -9.88
N ARG A 110 11.65 23.98 -9.45
CA ARG A 110 10.50 23.37 -10.15
C ARG A 110 9.34 23.18 -9.21
N PRO A 111 8.10 23.05 -9.74
CA PRO A 111 6.96 22.70 -8.89
C PRO A 111 7.13 21.35 -8.22
N ALA A 112 6.71 21.24 -6.96
CA ALA A 112 6.54 19.97 -6.26
C ALA A 112 5.10 19.88 -5.75
N ILE A 113 4.52 18.68 -5.84
CA ILE A 113 3.24 18.32 -5.28
C ILE A 113 3.51 17.25 -4.21
N LEU A 114 3.08 17.51 -2.97
CA LEU A 114 2.98 16.47 -1.95
C LEU A 114 1.50 16.05 -1.89
N LEU A 115 1.20 14.85 -2.34
CA LEU A 115 -0.12 14.24 -2.28
C LEU A 115 -0.14 13.26 -1.13
N LEU A 116 -1.07 13.48 -0.18
CA LEU A 116 -1.27 12.63 0.98
C LEU A 116 -2.68 12.05 0.91
N VAL A 117 -2.75 10.75 0.69
CA VAL A 117 -4.01 10.02 0.60
C VAL A 117 -4.47 9.55 1.99
N SER A 118 -5.70 9.05 2.09
CA SER A 118 -6.38 8.79 3.35
C SER A 118 -6.98 7.38 3.44
N ASP A 119 -6.72 6.54 2.44
CA ASP A 119 -7.28 5.20 2.29
C ASP A 119 -6.28 4.20 1.67
N GLU A 120 -4.97 4.46 1.87
CA GLU A 120 -3.91 3.58 1.33
C GLU A 120 -4.00 2.18 1.91
N GLU A 121 -4.13 2.08 3.22
CA GLU A 121 -4.14 0.85 4.02
C GLU A 121 -5.35 -0.06 3.72
N VAL A 122 -6.38 0.50 3.07
CA VAL A 122 -7.59 -0.23 2.67
C VAL A 122 -7.76 -0.33 1.14
N GLY A 123 -6.69 0.00 0.38
CA GLY A 123 -6.61 -0.25 -1.06
C GLY A 123 -6.87 0.93 -1.97
N SER A 124 -6.91 2.16 -1.45
CA SER A 124 -6.96 3.44 -2.20
C SER A 124 -8.15 3.56 -3.14
N THR A 125 -9.31 3.05 -2.74
CA THR A 125 -10.51 3.02 -3.60
C THR A 125 -11.05 4.41 -3.92
N ALA A 126 -10.91 5.35 -2.98
CA ALA A 126 -11.36 6.73 -3.13
C ALA A 126 -10.27 7.66 -3.70
N SER A 127 -9.01 7.45 -3.32
CA SER A 127 -7.90 8.34 -3.69
C SER A 127 -7.23 8.00 -5.02
N ARG A 128 -7.33 6.76 -5.50
CA ARG A 128 -6.64 6.26 -6.70
C ARG A 128 -6.80 7.17 -7.92
N ALA A 129 -8.01 7.61 -8.22
CA ALA A 129 -8.28 8.44 -9.39
C ALA A 129 -7.55 9.81 -9.32
N ILE A 130 -7.41 10.37 -8.10
CA ILE A 130 -6.67 11.61 -7.83
C ILE A 130 -5.18 11.37 -8.03
N THR A 131 -4.64 10.30 -7.43
CA THR A 131 -3.24 9.88 -7.55
C THR A 131 -2.84 9.68 -9.01
N GLU A 132 -3.62 8.89 -9.76
CA GLU A 132 -3.35 8.62 -11.17
C GLU A 132 -3.42 9.89 -12.04
N LYS A 133 -4.40 10.77 -11.78
CA LYS A 133 -4.53 12.05 -12.49
C LYS A 133 -3.29 12.93 -12.29
N LEU A 134 -2.89 13.15 -11.04
CA LEU A 134 -1.74 14.00 -10.72
C LEU A 134 -0.43 13.40 -11.21
N ALA A 135 -0.26 12.08 -11.10
CA ALA A 135 0.94 11.41 -11.57
C ALA A 135 1.18 11.61 -13.08
N ARG A 136 0.13 11.58 -13.92
CA ARG A 136 0.25 11.85 -15.36
C ARG A 136 0.76 13.25 -15.69
N GLU A 137 0.56 14.21 -14.79
CA GLU A 137 1.03 15.60 -14.94
C GLU A 137 2.48 15.79 -14.46
N CYS A 138 3.10 14.77 -13.85
CA CYS A 138 4.39 14.87 -13.17
C CYS A 138 5.53 14.20 -13.95
N ALA A 139 6.75 14.72 -13.80
CA ALA A 139 7.96 14.18 -14.41
C ALA A 139 8.40 12.86 -13.77
N ALA A 140 8.18 12.73 -12.47
CA ALA A 140 8.52 11.56 -11.67
C ALA A 140 7.69 11.54 -10.39
N VAL A 141 7.64 10.37 -9.76
CA VAL A 141 6.98 10.15 -8.47
C VAL A 141 7.98 9.59 -7.47
N PHE A 142 8.04 10.21 -6.29
CA PHE A 142 8.80 9.77 -5.13
C PHE A 142 7.84 9.32 -4.04
N VAL A 143 7.82 8.03 -3.75
CA VAL A 143 6.91 7.45 -2.77
C VAL A 143 7.58 7.40 -1.41
N LEU A 144 6.94 8.02 -0.43
CA LEU A 144 7.48 8.27 0.91
C LEU A 144 7.30 7.09 1.88
N GLU A 145 6.96 5.94 1.36
CA GLU A 145 6.89 4.66 2.06
C GLU A 145 8.19 4.32 2.77
N PRO A 146 8.17 3.47 3.81
CA PRO A 146 9.38 3.01 4.48
C PRO A 146 10.40 2.42 3.52
N ALA A 147 11.66 2.61 3.78
CA ALA A 147 12.72 1.92 3.07
C ALA A 147 12.70 0.40 3.37
N GLN A 148 13.25 -0.41 2.49
CA GLN A 148 13.28 -1.86 2.66
C GLN A 148 14.41 -2.29 3.60
N GLY A 149 14.02 -2.87 4.75
CA GLY A 149 14.93 -3.43 5.75
C GLY A 149 15.81 -2.38 6.43
N LEU A 150 16.57 -2.80 7.43
CA LEU A 150 17.40 -1.91 8.26
C LEU A 150 18.61 -1.31 7.52
N ARG A 151 18.94 -1.79 6.31
CA ARG A 151 19.91 -1.15 5.42
C ARG A 151 19.31 0.00 4.62
N GLY A 152 18.00 0.21 4.68
CA GLY A 152 17.32 1.32 4.06
C GLY A 152 17.34 1.31 2.53
N ALA A 153 17.19 0.14 1.88
CA ALA A 153 17.15 0.07 0.43
C ALA A 153 15.92 0.78 -0.16
N TYR A 154 16.09 1.49 -1.28
CA TYR A 154 14.97 2.02 -2.05
C TYR A 154 14.28 0.89 -2.83
N LYS A 155 12.96 1.00 -2.98
CA LYS A 155 12.16 -0.01 -3.67
C LYS A 155 12.03 0.37 -5.15
N THR A 156 12.60 -0.46 -6.02
CA THR A 156 12.51 -0.29 -7.48
C THR A 156 11.49 -1.22 -8.12
N ALA A 157 10.94 -2.15 -7.36
CA ALA A 157 9.86 -3.03 -7.78
C ALA A 157 8.96 -3.41 -6.59
N ARG A 158 7.65 -3.54 -6.85
CA ARG A 158 6.65 -4.05 -5.91
C ARG A 158 5.75 -5.05 -6.63
N LYS A 159 5.35 -6.12 -5.95
CA LYS A 159 4.32 -6.99 -6.51
C LYS A 159 3.00 -6.24 -6.64
N GLY A 160 2.21 -6.59 -7.64
CA GLY A 160 0.81 -6.23 -7.73
C GLY A 160 -0.01 -7.06 -6.75
N VAL A 161 -1.14 -6.50 -6.33
CA VAL A 161 -2.05 -7.06 -5.31
C VAL A 161 -3.41 -7.28 -5.91
N GLY A 162 -3.97 -8.45 -5.71
CA GLY A 162 -5.35 -8.78 -6.07
C GLY A 162 -6.03 -9.55 -4.94
N ASN A 163 -7.33 -9.35 -4.83
CA ASN A 163 -8.16 -10.07 -3.89
C ASN A 163 -9.30 -10.75 -4.63
N TYR A 164 -9.50 -12.02 -4.35
CA TYR A 164 -10.60 -12.80 -4.88
C TYR A 164 -11.41 -13.41 -3.74
N THR A 165 -12.72 -13.45 -3.91
CA THR A 165 -13.65 -14.18 -3.05
C THR A 165 -14.23 -15.33 -3.85
N VAL A 166 -14.06 -16.54 -3.34
CA VAL A 166 -14.70 -17.74 -3.88
C VAL A 166 -15.82 -18.13 -2.95
N ARG A 167 -17.05 -18.00 -3.41
CA ARG A 167 -18.28 -18.32 -2.65
C ARG A 167 -18.98 -19.51 -3.29
N VAL A 168 -19.39 -20.43 -2.45
CA VAL A 168 -20.19 -21.61 -2.83
C VAL A 168 -21.52 -21.59 -2.10
N THR A 169 -22.58 -21.78 -2.86
CA THR A 169 -23.94 -22.04 -2.33
C THR A 169 -24.31 -23.46 -2.67
N GLY A 170 -24.67 -24.23 -1.67
CA GLY A 170 -25.13 -25.62 -1.77
C GLY A 170 -26.58 -25.76 -1.29
N VAL A 171 -26.93 -26.96 -0.83
CA VAL A 171 -28.27 -27.29 -0.33
C VAL A 171 -28.16 -27.89 1.06
N ALA A 172 -28.80 -27.26 2.05
CA ALA A 172 -28.85 -27.80 3.41
C ALA A 172 -29.73 -29.04 3.50
N SER A 173 -29.32 -30.02 4.32
CA SER A 173 -30.09 -31.16 4.71
C SER A 173 -29.65 -31.66 6.09
N HIS A 174 -30.43 -32.53 6.73
CA HIS A 174 -29.99 -33.18 7.95
C HIS A 174 -28.98 -34.28 7.66
N ALA A 175 -27.76 -34.14 8.17
CA ALA A 175 -26.63 -35.01 7.82
C ALA A 175 -26.84 -36.51 8.13
N GLY A 176 -27.77 -36.87 9.04
CA GLY A 176 -28.05 -38.23 9.40
C GLY A 176 -29.38 -38.78 8.88
N VAL A 177 -30.29 -37.91 8.38
CA VAL A 177 -31.65 -38.30 7.94
C VAL A 177 -31.81 -38.19 6.43
N ASP A 178 -31.39 -37.04 5.86
CA ASP A 178 -31.60 -36.69 4.46
C ASP A 178 -30.29 -36.31 3.77
N PHE A 179 -29.19 -36.99 4.11
CA PHE A 179 -27.86 -36.66 3.62
C PHE A 179 -27.77 -36.53 2.08
N GLU A 180 -28.42 -37.47 1.37
CA GLU A 180 -28.43 -37.53 -0.09
C GLU A 180 -29.13 -36.34 -0.78
N ARG A 181 -29.97 -35.59 -0.05
CA ARG A 181 -30.65 -34.38 -0.55
C ARG A 181 -29.78 -33.12 -0.41
N GLY A 182 -28.71 -33.22 0.38
CA GLY A 182 -27.82 -32.12 0.65
C GLY A 182 -26.72 -32.02 -0.39
N HIS A 183 -26.30 -30.77 -0.69
CA HIS A 183 -25.12 -30.48 -1.48
C HIS A 183 -24.19 -29.60 -0.66
N SER A 184 -23.05 -30.13 -0.23
CA SER A 184 -22.19 -29.47 0.75
C SER A 184 -21.32 -28.38 0.13
N ALA A 185 -21.63 -27.13 0.45
CA ALA A 185 -20.83 -25.99 0.06
C ALA A 185 -19.39 -26.06 0.62
N ILE A 186 -19.20 -26.63 1.81
CA ILE A 186 -17.86 -26.81 2.40
C ILE A 186 -17.04 -27.80 1.59
N HIS A 187 -17.61 -28.94 1.21
CA HIS A 187 -16.88 -29.95 0.42
C HIS A 187 -16.54 -29.40 -0.98
N GLU A 188 -17.46 -28.69 -1.59
CA GLU A 188 -17.23 -28.05 -2.89
C GLU A 188 -16.13 -26.96 -2.77
N LEU A 189 -16.21 -26.10 -1.74
CA LEU A 189 -15.19 -25.08 -1.52
C LEU A 189 -13.80 -25.68 -1.28
N ALA A 190 -13.70 -26.77 -0.51
CA ALA A 190 -12.44 -27.47 -0.29
C ALA A 190 -11.84 -27.97 -1.61
N TRP A 191 -12.68 -28.50 -2.51
CA TRP A 191 -12.25 -28.87 -3.86
C TRP A 191 -11.75 -27.67 -4.68
N GLN A 192 -12.44 -26.53 -4.61
CA GLN A 192 -12.02 -25.31 -5.30
C GLN A 192 -10.68 -24.80 -4.75
N LEU A 193 -10.47 -24.86 -3.43
CA LEU A 193 -9.21 -24.43 -2.81
C LEU A 193 -8.01 -25.30 -3.22
N GLU A 194 -8.20 -26.60 -3.46
CA GLU A 194 -7.15 -27.46 -4.04
C GLU A 194 -6.77 -27.00 -5.46
N GLN A 195 -7.73 -26.55 -6.27
CA GLN A 195 -7.43 -25.98 -7.58
C GLN A 195 -6.65 -24.66 -7.42
N VAL A 196 -7.12 -23.78 -6.53
CA VAL A 196 -6.54 -22.46 -6.26
C VAL A 196 -5.10 -22.59 -5.73
N ARG A 197 -4.80 -23.57 -4.87
CA ARG A 197 -3.45 -23.87 -4.40
C ARG A 197 -2.47 -24.11 -5.56
N GLY A 198 -2.93 -24.76 -6.61
CA GLY A 198 -2.17 -25.00 -7.84
C GLY A 198 -1.94 -23.76 -8.72
N PHE A 199 -2.45 -22.58 -8.35
CA PHE A 199 -2.25 -21.36 -9.11
C PHE A 199 -0.94 -20.64 -8.77
N THR A 200 -0.36 -20.90 -7.60
CA THR A 200 0.95 -20.36 -7.19
C THR A 200 2.06 -20.81 -8.15
N ASP A 201 2.94 -19.86 -8.49
CA ASP A 201 4.08 -20.05 -9.38
C ASP A 201 5.24 -19.17 -8.88
N LEU A 202 6.06 -19.72 -8.00
CA LEU A 202 7.14 -18.99 -7.32
C LEU A 202 8.23 -18.53 -8.29
N GLU A 203 8.48 -19.28 -9.36
CA GLU A 203 9.48 -18.91 -10.38
C GLU A 203 9.06 -17.63 -11.12
N ARG A 204 7.75 -17.42 -11.27
CA ARG A 204 7.19 -16.19 -11.86
C ARG A 204 6.98 -15.08 -10.82
N GLY A 205 7.22 -15.36 -9.54
CA GLY A 205 6.91 -14.45 -8.44
C GLY A 205 5.40 -14.29 -8.19
N LEU A 206 4.59 -15.27 -8.61
CA LEU A 206 3.15 -15.29 -8.39
C LEU A 206 2.84 -16.14 -7.15
N THR A 207 2.12 -15.54 -6.19
CA THR A 207 1.65 -16.24 -4.99
C THR A 207 0.14 -16.10 -4.87
N VAL A 208 -0.52 -17.17 -4.45
CA VAL A 208 -1.96 -17.23 -4.20
C VAL A 208 -2.18 -17.86 -2.84
N ASN A 209 -2.84 -17.13 -1.95
CA ASN A 209 -3.03 -17.54 -0.56
C ASN A 209 -4.52 -17.43 -0.17
N ALA A 210 -5.16 -18.53 0.13
CA ALA A 210 -6.47 -18.53 0.80
C ALA A 210 -6.25 -18.20 2.28
N GLY A 211 -6.41 -16.92 2.64
CA GLY A 211 -6.11 -16.42 3.98
C GLY A 211 -7.26 -16.55 4.97
N VAL A 212 -8.50 -16.56 4.46
CA VAL A 212 -9.71 -16.66 5.29
C VAL A 212 -10.66 -17.68 4.67
N ILE A 213 -11.29 -18.50 5.51
CA ILE A 213 -12.36 -19.42 5.13
C ILE A 213 -13.48 -19.36 6.16
N ARG A 214 -14.74 -19.37 5.69
CA ARG A 214 -15.95 -19.46 6.53
C ARG A 214 -16.92 -20.43 5.89
N GLY A 215 -17.75 -21.12 6.69
CA GLY A 215 -18.79 -22.01 6.14
C GLY A 215 -19.49 -22.84 7.17
N GLY A 216 -20.72 -23.29 6.80
CA GLY A 216 -21.58 -24.13 7.63
C GLY A 216 -22.15 -23.42 8.84
N THR A 217 -23.06 -24.12 9.55
CA THR A 217 -23.75 -23.61 10.75
C THR A 217 -23.67 -24.56 11.91
N ARG A 218 -23.86 -25.89 11.68
CA ARG A 218 -23.86 -26.94 12.67
C ARG A 218 -23.29 -28.24 12.09
N THR A 219 -22.71 -29.08 12.94
CA THR A 219 -22.09 -30.34 12.53
C THR A 219 -23.05 -31.39 11.95
N ASN A 220 -24.35 -31.31 12.33
CA ASN A 220 -25.37 -32.22 11.83
C ASN A 220 -26.20 -31.64 10.67
N VAL A 221 -25.73 -30.55 10.04
CA VAL A 221 -26.36 -29.93 8.86
C VAL A 221 -25.35 -29.94 7.72
N VAL A 222 -25.76 -30.45 6.54
CA VAL A 222 -25.00 -30.28 5.30
C VAL A 222 -24.91 -28.79 5.01
N ALA A 223 -23.69 -28.26 4.85
CA ALA A 223 -23.48 -26.83 4.75
C ALA A 223 -24.03 -26.25 3.45
N ALA A 224 -24.94 -25.25 3.56
CA ALA A 224 -25.50 -24.54 2.41
C ALA A 224 -24.61 -23.41 1.91
N GLU A 225 -23.72 -22.89 2.74
CA GLU A 225 -22.85 -21.76 2.36
C GLU A 225 -21.42 -21.99 2.83
N ALA A 226 -20.46 -21.59 1.97
CA ALA A 226 -19.07 -21.49 2.31
C ALA A 226 -18.39 -20.45 1.42
N GLU A 227 -17.39 -19.75 1.96
CA GLU A 227 -16.59 -18.79 1.20
C GLU A 227 -15.14 -18.78 1.65
N ALA A 228 -14.25 -18.38 0.72
CA ALA A 228 -12.86 -18.11 1.00
C ALA A 228 -12.43 -16.78 0.40
N GLU A 229 -11.61 -16.05 1.18
CA GLU A 229 -10.95 -14.82 0.74
C GLU A 229 -9.49 -15.14 0.40
N ILE A 230 -9.05 -14.71 -0.79
CA ILE A 230 -7.81 -15.16 -1.40
C ILE A 230 -6.98 -13.93 -1.80
N ASP A 231 -5.78 -13.81 -1.22
CA ASP A 231 -4.76 -12.83 -1.63
C ASP A 231 -3.97 -13.37 -2.81
N VAL A 232 -3.74 -12.49 -3.79
CA VAL A 232 -2.94 -12.77 -4.99
C VAL A 232 -1.86 -11.73 -5.13
N ARG A 233 -0.61 -12.17 -5.28
CA ARG A 233 0.52 -11.30 -5.59
C ARG A 233 1.16 -11.67 -6.90
N ILE A 234 1.39 -10.70 -7.79
CA ILE A 234 2.03 -10.90 -9.10
C ILE A 234 3.24 -9.99 -9.25
N ALA A 235 4.33 -10.51 -9.81
CA ALA A 235 5.52 -9.70 -10.08
C ALA A 235 5.45 -8.96 -11.43
N ARG A 236 4.62 -9.42 -12.36
CA ARG A 236 4.55 -8.89 -13.74
C ARG A 236 3.11 -8.71 -14.18
N MET A 237 2.81 -7.59 -14.83
CA MET A 237 1.46 -7.26 -15.31
C MET A 237 0.88 -8.31 -16.28
N LYS A 238 1.71 -8.96 -17.08
CA LYS A 238 1.28 -10.05 -17.98
C LYS A 238 0.66 -11.25 -17.26
N ASP A 239 0.90 -11.41 -15.96
CA ASP A 239 0.33 -12.48 -15.16
C ASP A 239 -1.06 -12.14 -14.62
N ALA A 240 -1.49 -10.86 -14.65
CA ALA A 240 -2.80 -10.41 -14.18
C ALA A 240 -3.95 -11.09 -14.93
N ALA A 241 -3.95 -11.01 -16.25
CA ALA A 241 -4.99 -11.65 -17.09
C ALA A 241 -4.96 -13.17 -16.97
N ARG A 242 -3.75 -13.76 -16.81
CA ARG A 242 -3.60 -15.21 -16.66
C ARG A 242 -4.22 -15.71 -15.36
N ILE A 243 -3.99 -15.02 -14.25
CA ILE A 243 -4.54 -15.42 -12.96
C ILE A 243 -6.05 -15.18 -12.90
N ASP A 244 -6.54 -14.07 -13.43
CA ASP A 244 -7.97 -13.81 -13.51
C ASP A 244 -8.69 -14.90 -14.32
N LYS A 245 -8.13 -15.28 -15.49
CA LYS A 245 -8.65 -16.39 -16.28
C LYS A 245 -8.71 -17.71 -15.50
N LYS A 246 -7.73 -18.01 -14.65
CA LYS A 246 -7.74 -19.23 -13.82
C LYS A 246 -8.90 -19.17 -12.80
N PHE A 247 -9.09 -18.04 -12.11
CA PHE A 247 -10.19 -17.87 -11.16
C PHE A 247 -11.56 -17.95 -11.84
N ARG A 248 -11.77 -17.22 -12.96
CA ARG A 248 -13.02 -17.28 -13.73
C ARG A 248 -13.23 -18.64 -14.41
N GLY A 249 -12.16 -19.43 -14.54
CA GLY A 249 -12.18 -20.79 -15.08
C GLY A 249 -12.57 -21.88 -14.10
N LEU A 250 -12.70 -21.58 -12.81
CA LEU A 250 -13.17 -22.53 -11.81
C LEU A 250 -14.56 -23.06 -12.16
N ARG A 251 -14.80 -24.35 -11.93
CA ARG A 251 -16.07 -25.01 -12.24
C ARG A 251 -16.48 -25.88 -11.07
N VAL A 252 -17.77 -25.93 -10.80
CA VAL A 252 -18.33 -26.82 -9.78
C VAL A 252 -18.07 -28.28 -10.13
N ARG A 253 -17.74 -29.05 -9.11
CA ARG A 253 -17.68 -30.52 -9.18
C ARG A 253 -19.05 -31.11 -8.82
N ASP A 254 -19.67 -30.61 -7.75
CA ASP A 254 -21.03 -30.98 -7.34
C ASP A 254 -22.05 -30.10 -8.09
N ARG A 255 -22.82 -30.70 -8.99
CA ARG A 255 -23.84 -30.00 -9.83
C ARG A 255 -24.98 -29.37 -9.02
N GLY A 256 -25.18 -29.79 -7.75
CA GLY A 256 -26.13 -29.18 -6.83
C GLY A 256 -25.61 -27.92 -6.15
N CYS A 257 -24.33 -27.59 -6.34
CA CYS A 257 -23.74 -26.34 -5.83
C CYS A 257 -23.68 -25.27 -6.91
N VAL A 258 -23.70 -24.01 -6.48
CA VAL A 258 -23.44 -22.81 -7.31
C VAL A 258 -22.13 -22.18 -6.84
N LEU A 259 -21.24 -21.90 -7.79
CA LEU A 259 -19.97 -21.25 -7.55
C LEU A 259 -20.01 -19.79 -8.04
N ASN A 260 -19.68 -18.85 -7.19
CA ASN A 260 -19.46 -17.45 -7.55
C ASN A 260 -18.01 -17.05 -7.23
N VAL A 261 -17.37 -16.37 -8.19
CA VAL A 261 -16.01 -15.84 -8.04
C VAL A 261 -16.03 -14.35 -8.31
N GLU A 262 -15.74 -13.58 -7.28
CA GLU A 262 -15.68 -12.11 -7.31
C GLU A 262 -14.26 -11.62 -7.09
N GLY A 263 -14.03 -10.30 -7.33
CA GLY A 263 -12.73 -9.67 -7.13
C GLY A 263 -11.88 -9.58 -8.38
N GLY A 264 -10.60 -9.36 -8.21
CA GLY A 264 -9.62 -9.12 -9.27
C GLY A 264 -8.37 -8.43 -8.76
N MET A 265 -7.56 -7.89 -9.67
CA MET A 265 -6.38 -7.10 -9.31
C MET A 265 -6.81 -5.70 -8.85
N ASN A 266 -6.40 -5.32 -7.64
CA ASN A 266 -6.55 -3.96 -7.11
C ASN A 266 -5.36 -3.08 -7.53
N ARG A 267 -4.13 -3.48 -7.17
CA ARG A 267 -2.91 -2.75 -7.53
C ARG A 267 -2.14 -3.52 -8.61
N PRO A 268 -1.84 -2.90 -9.78
CA PRO A 268 -0.91 -3.49 -10.74
C PRO A 268 0.50 -3.60 -10.13
N PRO A 269 1.41 -4.44 -10.65
CA PRO A 269 2.80 -4.46 -10.17
C PRO A 269 3.53 -3.18 -10.57
N MET A 270 4.39 -2.69 -9.67
CA MET A 270 5.43 -1.72 -9.99
C MET A 270 6.63 -2.50 -10.53
N GLU A 271 6.73 -2.62 -11.84
CA GLU A 271 7.86 -3.27 -12.48
C GLU A 271 9.07 -2.29 -12.56
N ARG A 272 10.28 -2.82 -12.40
CA ARG A 272 11.52 -2.00 -12.51
C ARG A 272 11.71 -1.50 -13.93
N SER A 273 11.19 -0.32 -14.22
CA SER A 273 11.30 0.35 -15.53
C SER A 273 12.66 1.02 -15.72
N ALA A 274 12.96 1.40 -16.96
CA ALA A 274 14.17 2.19 -17.27
C ALA A 274 14.17 3.54 -16.53
N GLY A 275 12.97 4.18 -16.39
CA GLY A 275 12.80 5.42 -15.64
C GLY A 275 13.06 5.23 -14.14
N THR A 276 12.48 4.19 -13.54
CA THR A 276 12.72 3.82 -12.12
C THR A 276 14.21 3.55 -11.88
N ALA A 277 14.85 2.79 -12.78
CA ALA A 277 16.28 2.50 -12.68
C ALA A 277 17.16 3.76 -12.81
N ALA A 278 16.76 4.74 -13.62
CA ALA A 278 17.48 6.01 -13.75
C ALA A 278 17.34 6.83 -12.45
N LEU A 279 16.16 6.91 -11.86
CA LEU A 279 15.94 7.57 -10.58
C LEU A 279 16.77 6.92 -9.46
N TYR A 280 16.78 5.58 -9.39
CA TYR A 280 17.60 4.87 -8.41
C TYR A 280 19.09 5.15 -8.58
N ARG A 281 19.63 5.04 -9.80
CA ARG A 281 21.05 5.35 -10.06
C ARG A 281 21.43 6.77 -9.64
N LYS A 282 20.54 7.74 -9.89
CA LYS A 282 20.71 9.13 -9.43
C LYS A 282 20.77 9.19 -7.90
N ALA A 283 19.80 8.56 -7.21
CA ALA A 283 19.78 8.51 -5.76
C ALA A 283 21.04 7.84 -5.18
N ALA A 284 21.48 6.71 -5.74
CA ALA A 284 22.69 6.01 -5.31
C ALA A 284 23.95 6.87 -5.51
N THR A 285 24.05 7.60 -6.63
CA THR A 285 25.16 8.54 -6.87
C THR A 285 25.18 9.68 -5.83
N LEU A 286 24.01 10.24 -5.48
CA LEU A 286 23.91 11.30 -4.47
C LEU A 286 24.23 10.76 -3.08
N ALA A 287 23.73 9.58 -2.71
CA ALA A 287 24.05 8.91 -1.46
C ALA A 287 25.55 8.66 -1.29
N GLY A 288 26.21 8.18 -2.37
CA GLY A 288 27.67 8.00 -2.37
C GLY A 288 28.45 9.30 -2.13
N LYS A 289 27.98 10.44 -2.69
CA LYS A 289 28.55 11.76 -2.42
C LYS A 289 28.34 12.22 -0.98
N MET A 290 27.30 11.72 -0.31
CA MET A 290 26.99 11.99 1.10
C MET A 290 27.67 10.99 2.05
N GLY A 291 28.47 10.04 1.53
CA GLY A 291 29.26 9.11 2.31
C GLY A 291 28.53 7.84 2.76
N PHE A 292 27.39 7.48 2.15
CA PHE A 292 26.72 6.21 2.44
C PHE A 292 26.28 5.44 1.17
N GLU A 293 26.20 4.13 1.30
CA GLU A 293 25.75 3.25 0.23
C GLU A 293 24.23 3.15 0.25
N LEU A 294 23.59 3.26 -0.91
CA LEU A 294 22.16 3.07 -1.10
C LEU A 294 21.93 1.83 -1.96
N ALA A 295 21.31 0.81 -1.38
CA ALA A 295 20.87 -0.38 -2.10
C ALA A 295 19.48 -0.20 -2.75
N GLU A 296 19.17 -1.05 -3.73
CA GLU A 296 17.81 -1.23 -4.24
C GLU A 296 17.23 -2.60 -3.84
N ALA A 297 15.90 -2.67 -3.78
CA ALA A 297 15.19 -3.89 -3.44
C ALA A 297 13.89 -4.02 -4.23
N ALA A 298 13.40 -5.26 -4.32
CA ALA A 298 12.04 -5.59 -4.68
C ALA A 298 11.28 -6.05 -3.43
N THR A 299 9.97 -5.76 -3.33
CA THR A 299 9.15 -6.18 -2.21
C THR A 299 7.83 -6.84 -2.65
N GLY A 300 7.26 -7.67 -1.77
CA GLY A 300 5.96 -8.30 -1.98
C GLY A 300 4.76 -7.43 -1.63
N GLY A 301 4.96 -6.36 -0.82
CA GLY A 301 3.91 -5.41 -0.45
C GLY A 301 3.62 -4.40 -1.57
N GLY A 302 2.35 -4.03 -1.71
CA GLY A 302 1.93 -2.95 -2.61
C GLY A 302 2.09 -1.57 -1.96
N SER A 303 1.94 -0.52 -2.75
CA SER A 303 1.74 0.88 -2.34
C SER A 303 1.03 1.64 -3.45
N ASP A 304 0.69 2.88 -3.23
CA ASP A 304 0.14 3.74 -4.28
C ASP A 304 1.16 4.04 -5.41
N GLY A 305 2.45 3.81 -5.16
CA GLY A 305 3.49 3.81 -6.19
C GLY A 305 3.26 2.78 -7.30
N ASN A 306 2.52 1.71 -7.02
CA ASN A 306 2.10 0.73 -8.00
C ASN A 306 1.22 1.37 -9.10
N PHE A 307 0.28 2.24 -8.72
CA PHE A 307 -0.59 2.92 -9.69
C PHE A 307 0.20 3.85 -10.60
N THR A 308 1.10 4.64 -10.03
CA THR A 308 1.88 5.62 -10.79
C THR A 308 2.88 4.96 -11.74
N ALA A 309 3.55 3.89 -11.29
CA ALA A 309 4.45 3.11 -12.13
C ALA A 309 3.72 2.41 -13.28
N ALA A 310 2.50 1.90 -13.06
CA ALA A 310 1.68 1.27 -14.08
C ALA A 310 1.25 2.23 -15.21
N LEU A 311 1.21 3.54 -14.92
CA LEU A 311 0.97 4.58 -15.92
C LEU A 311 2.22 4.89 -16.78
N GLY A 312 3.36 4.23 -16.50
CA GLY A 312 4.64 4.50 -17.16
C GLY A 312 5.38 5.71 -16.60
N VAL A 313 4.89 6.34 -15.52
CA VAL A 313 5.58 7.46 -14.87
C VAL A 313 6.78 6.93 -14.08
N PRO A 314 7.99 7.49 -14.25
CA PRO A 314 9.14 7.11 -13.46
C PRO A 314 8.84 7.22 -11.97
N THR A 315 8.81 6.09 -11.26
CA THR A 315 8.44 6.02 -9.85
C THR A 315 9.56 5.38 -9.05
N LEU A 316 9.99 6.01 -7.96
CA LEU A 316 10.94 5.47 -6.99
C LEU A 316 10.29 5.42 -5.62
N ASP A 317 10.34 4.27 -4.98
CA ASP A 317 9.60 4.01 -3.75
C ASP A 317 10.54 3.70 -2.57
N GLY A 318 10.01 3.73 -1.34
CA GLY A 318 10.81 3.48 -0.14
C GLY A 318 11.72 4.63 0.25
N MET A 319 11.33 5.86 -0.10
CA MET A 319 12.14 7.06 0.15
C MET A 319 11.93 7.66 1.54
N GLY A 320 11.07 7.07 2.37
CA GLY A 320 10.80 7.48 3.74
C GLY A 320 11.78 6.91 4.78
N GLY A 321 11.25 6.68 5.99
CA GLY A 321 12.02 6.25 7.15
C GLY A 321 12.64 4.87 7.00
N VAL A 322 13.74 4.64 7.72
CA VAL A 322 14.35 3.32 7.90
C VAL A 322 13.93 2.78 9.26
N GLY A 323 13.41 1.56 9.30
CA GLY A 323 12.92 0.96 10.53
C GLY A 323 12.39 -0.44 10.33
N GLU A 324 11.58 -0.89 11.26
CA GLU A 324 10.95 -2.21 11.25
C GLU A 324 9.62 -2.19 11.99
N GLY A 325 8.86 -3.26 11.82
CA GLY A 325 7.62 -3.47 12.55
C GLY A 325 6.42 -2.69 12.01
N ALA A 326 6.40 -2.31 10.73
CA ALA A 326 5.16 -1.80 10.11
C ALA A 326 4.00 -2.77 10.42
N HIS A 327 2.85 -2.22 10.88
CA HIS A 327 1.67 -2.98 11.32
C HIS A 327 1.89 -3.89 12.55
N ALA A 328 3.03 -3.79 13.24
CA ALA A 328 3.33 -4.60 14.43
C ALA A 328 3.59 -3.73 15.66
N SER A 329 3.33 -4.27 16.86
CA SER A 329 3.44 -3.53 18.14
C SER A 329 4.85 -3.00 18.46
N ASN A 330 5.86 -3.42 17.70
CA ASN A 330 7.25 -2.93 17.78
C ASN A 330 7.58 -1.95 16.64
N GLU A 331 6.61 -1.29 16.05
CA GLU A 331 6.82 -0.32 14.98
C GLU A 331 7.76 0.80 15.43
N SER A 332 8.84 1.00 14.67
CA SER A 332 9.88 1.96 15.01
C SER A 332 10.74 2.38 13.83
N ILE A 333 11.36 3.55 13.96
CA ILE A 333 12.33 4.10 13.01
C ILE A 333 13.71 4.24 13.66
N LEU A 334 14.75 4.19 12.84
CA LEU A 334 16.13 4.46 13.25
C LEU A 334 16.42 5.97 13.15
N LEU A 335 16.69 6.63 14.28
CA LEU A 335 16.92 8.08 14.30
C LEU A 335 18.21 8.47 13.58
N LYS A 336 19.25 7.62 13.60
CA LYS A 336 20.52 7.87 12.92
C LYS A 336 20.36 8.05 11.40
N ASP A 337 19.33 7.46 10.81
CA ASP A 337 19.10 7.47 9.37
C ASP A 337 18.21 8.66 8.93
N LEU A 338 17.55 9.36 9.85
CA LEU A 338 16.63 10.46 9.51
C LEU A 338 17.32 11.59 8.77
N ILE A 339 18.43 12.11 9.32
CA ILE A 339 19.14 13.26 8.75
C ILE A 339 19.71 12.92 7.36
N PRO A 340 20.53 11.86 7.19
CA PRO A 340 21.10 11.57 5.87
C PRO A 340 20.04 11.22 4.82
N ARG A 341 18.94 10.56 5.22
CA ARG A 341 17.86 10.21 4.31
C ARG A 341 17.00 11.42 3.91
N THR A 342 16.74 12.35 4.85
CA THR A 342 16.06 13.61 4.55
C THR A 342 16.90 14.47 3.62
N ALA A 343 18.22 14.56 3.86
CA ALA A 343 19.14 15.26 2.98
C ALA A 343 19.19 14.64 1.56
N LEU A 344 19.19 13.30 1.46
CA LEU A 344 19.12 12.61 0.17
C LEU A 344 17.79 12.94 -0.55
N LEU A 345 16.65 12.93 0.16
CA LEU A 345 15.36 13.30 -0.40
C LEU A 345 15.37 14.74 -0.91
N ALA A 346 15.93 15.69 -0.14
CA ALA A 346 16.08 17.08 -0.56
C ALA A 346 16.93 17.20 -1.85
N GLU A 347 18.07 16.50 -1.93
CA GLU A 347 18.90 16.50 -3.13
C GLU A 347 18.22 15.87 -4.33
N MET A 348 17.41 14.83 -4.12
CA MET A 348 16.59 14.24 -5.18
C MET A 348 15.55 15.24 -5.69
N ILE A 349 14.85 15.97 -4.80
CA ILE A 349 13.88 17.02 -5.16
C ILE A 349 14.57 18.14 -5.93
N ARG A 350 15.73 18.62 -5.45
CA ARG A 350 16.49 19.72 -6.05
C ARG A 350 16.96 19.40 -7.46
N SER A 351 17.32 18.17 -7.70
CA SER A 351 17.99 17.72 -8.93
C SER A 351 17.08 16.97 -9.91
N ALA A 352 15.80 16.75 -9.55
CA ALA A 352 14.82 16.00 -10.37
C ALA A 352 14.41 16.74 -11.66
#